data_dd6a09760035d4138be9ccb242469b4d
#
_entry.id   dd6a09760035d4138be9ccb242469b4d
#
_cell.length_a   1.000
_cell.length_b   1.000
_cell.length_c   1.000
_cell.angle_alpha   90.00
_cell.angle_beta   90.00
_cell.angle_gamma   90.00
#
_symmetry.space_group_name_H-M   'P 1'
#
loop_
_entity.id
_entity.type
_entity.pdbx_description
1 polymer ?
#
loop_
_entity_poly.entity_id
_entity_poly.type
_entity_poly.pdbx_seq_one_letter_code
_entity_poly.pdbx_strand_id
1 'polypeptide(L)'
;MADLDQASPTRRTAETAAADRKDLAVSVSGDRETAADRRRRRLSIIGTVFSAALFLGSFVVLWRILGKIDLDELSTAFRSASLRQITIAIILTAVSYALLTGYDYVALKQLGERIAYRITAFASFTSYAISFTLGFPLVTGGTVRYWVYSPHGIKAAKIASLTVIAGITFWLGMSVVLSWSLVRHAAEVSVLAKTGLSLTQLTGVAGFAALAAYFIWVIWKHPVVNVRGWRLELPRARLSFIQMLIGAGDVCAAAGVLFVLLPGGHGLSYETFLAVYVVACMLGIASHAPGGIGVFEATILIALDRLPTGGVLGALLLFRLLYYLVPFVIALAMLFVHETRRRVNRANARAAGPDSK
;
A
#
# COMPACT_ATOMS: atom_id res chain seq x y z
N MET A 1 42.78 -45.32 67.02
CA MET A 1 41.36 -45.30 66.66
C MET A 1 41.26 -44.39 65.47
N ALA A 2 41.27 -45.03 64.29
CA ALA A 2 41.21 -44.37 63.00
C ALA A 2 39.80 -44.58 62.46
N ASP A 3 39.05 -43.54 62.17
CA ASP A 3 37.82 -43.62 61.44
C ASP A 3 38.06 -43.13 60.01
N LEU A 4 38.02 -44.09 59.12
CA LEU A 4 38.25 -43.86 57.69
C LEU A 4 36.90 -43.54 57.07
N ASP A 5 36.80 -42.29 56.66
CA ASP A 5 35.69 -41.75 55.85
C ASP A 5 35.73 -42.39 54.46
N GLN A 6 34.97 -43.50 54.26
CA GLN A 6 34.77 -44.15 52.98
C GLN A 6 33.56 -43.50 52.25
N ALA A 7 33.85 -42.38 51.58
CA ALA A 7 32.90 -41.84 50.61
C ALA A 7 32.73 -42.84 49.45
N SER A 8 31.56 -43.43 49.33
CA SER A 8 31.23 -44.49 48.36
C SER A 8 31.43 -44.02 46.91
N PRO A 9 32.01 -44.86 46.05
CA PRO A 9 32.33 -44.52 44.63
C PRO A 9 31.12 -44.09 43.80
N THR A 10 29.91 -44.48 44.21
CA THR A 10 28.65 -44.11 43.54
C THR A 10 28.27 -42.63 43.67
N ARG A 11 28.77 -41.91 44.68
CA ARG A 11 28.47 -40.49 44.87
C ARG A 11 29.35 -39.61 43.95
N ARG A 12 30.62 -39.97 43.75
CA ARG A 12 31.53 -39.28 42.83
C ARG A 12 31.12 -39.39 41.38
N THR A 13 30.62 -40.55 40.92
CA THR A 13 30.15 -40.74 39.56
C THR A 13 28.83 -39.99 39.28
N ALA A 14 27.95 -39.85 40.27
CA ALA A 14 26.71 -39.07 40.16
C ALA A 14 26.99 -37.54 40.09
N GLU A 15 27.95 -37.04 40.85
CA GLU A 15 28.35 -35.62 40.81
C GLU A 15 29.07 -35.25 39.49
N THR A 16 29.93 -36.14 38.97
CA THR A 16 30.59 -35.91 37.68
C THR A 16 29.57 -35.93 36.50
N ALA A 17 28.61 -36.87 36.53
CA ALA A 17 27.56 -36.93 35.54
C ALA A 17 26.56 -35.74 35.58
N ALA A 18 26.36 -35.17 36.77
CA ALA A 18 25.53 -33.96 36.97
C ALA A 18 26.26 -32.70 36.49
N ALA A 19 27.60 -32.62 36.69
CA ALA A 19 28.43 -31.53 36.17
C ALA A 19 28.53 -31.58 34.65
N ASP A 20 28.75 -32.73 34.04
CA ASP A 20 28.78 -32.89 32.57
C ASP A 20 27.44 -32.54 31.91
N ARG A 21 26.31 -32.91 32.53
CA ARG A 21 24.98 -32.50 32.05
C ARG A 21 24.76 -31.00 32.14
N LYS A 22 25.25 -30.34 33.16
CA LYS A 22 25.16 -28.89 33.35
C LYS A 22 25.99 -28.14 32.33
N ASP A 23 27.22 -28.60 32.06
CA ASP A 23 28.09 -28.02 31.06
C ASP A 23 27.59 -28.24 29.63
N LEU A 24 26.98 -29.42 29.33
CA LEU A 24 26.33 -29.67 28.05
C LEU A 24 25.08 -28.78 27.87
N ALA A 25 24.30 -28.58 28.94
CA ALA A 25 23.12 -27.70 28.89
C ALA A 25 23.50 -26.22 28.68
N VAL A 26 24.60 -25.76 29.31
CA VAL A 26 25.13 -24.41 29.11
C VAL A 26 25.70 -24.20 27.70
N SER A 27 26.45 -25.20 27.17
CA SER A 27 26.97 -25.12 25.80
C SER A 27 25.86 -25.11 24.75
N VAL A 28 24.82 -25.93 24.91
CA VAL A 28 23.64 -25.97 24.00
C VAL A 28 22.80 -24.70 24.08
N SER A 29 22.73 -24.06 25.27
CA SER A 29 22.04 -22.76 25.40
C SER A 29 22.85 -21.61 24.78
N GLY A 30 24.17 -21.60 24.93
CA GLY A 30 25.05 -20.62 24.31
C GLY A 30 25.06 -20.67 22.79
N ASP A 31 25.05 -21.86 22.21
CA ASP A 31 24.97 -22.01 20.75
C ASP A 31 23.59 -21.63 20.17
N ARG A 32 22.51 -21.83 20.91
CA ARG A 32 21.17 -21.37 20.51
C ARG A 32 21.03 -19.85 20.57
N GLU A 33 21.63 -19.20 21.56
CA GLU A 33 21.62 -17.75 21.69
C GLU A 33 22.43 -17.10 20.57
N THR A 34 23.61 -17.59 20.27
CA THR A 34 24.46 -17.10 19.16
C THR A 34 23.85 -17.34 17.77
N ALA A 35 23.11 -18.42 17.56
CA ALA A 35 22.40 -18.70 16.31
C ALA A 35 21.19 -17.76 16.13
N ALA A 36 20.44 -17.45 17.20
CA ALA A 36 19.34 -16.51 17.17
C ALA A 36 19.81 -15.06 16.91
N ASP A 37 20.93 -14.67 17.53
CA ASP A 37 21.52 -13.34 17.31
C ASP A 37 22.12 -13.19 15.91
N ARG A 38 22.76 -14.20 15.36
CA ARG A 38 23.21 -14.22 13.96
C ARG A 38 22.04 -14.13 12.99
N ARG A 39 20.93 -14.82 13.25
CA ARG A 39 19.71 -14.72 12.43
C ARG A 39 19.08 -13.34 12.54
N ARG A 40 18.98 -12.76 13.73
CA ARG A 40 18.48 -11.38 13.95
C ARG A 40 19.35 -10.36 13.22
N ARG A 41 20.67 -10.49 13.30
CA ARG A 41 21.63 -9.60 12.62
C ARG A 41 21.53 -9.73 11.10
N ARG A 42 21.42 -10.95 10.55
CA ARG A 42 21.20 -11.18 9.12
C ARG A 42 19.88 -10.58 8.64
N LEU A 43 18.79 -10.79 9.36
CA LEU A 43 17.48 -10.21 9.05
C LEU A 43 17.50 -8.67 9.13
N SER A 44 18.21 -8.10 10.08
CA SER A 44 18.42 -6.65 10.19
C SER A 44 19.24 -6.09 9.03
N ILE A 45 20.30 -6.77 8.61
CA ILE A 45 21.14 -6.37 7.47
C ILE A 45 20.33 -6.48 6.17
N ILE A 46 19.61 -7.59 5.94
CA ILE A 46 18.74 -7.77 4.78
C ILE A 46 17.68 -6.68 4.72
N GLY A 47 17.03 -6.37 5.84
CA GLY A 47 16.04 -5.28 5.92
C GLY A 47 16.66 -3.90 5.61
N THR A 48 17.88 -3.64 6.09
CA THR A 48 18.58 -2.37 5.80
C THR A 48 19.01 -2.28 4.34
N VAL A 49 19.58 -3.35 3.78
CA VAL A 49 19.98 -3.40 2.37
C VAL A 49 18.77 -3.26 1.45
N PHE A 50 17.67 -3.96 1.77
CA PHE A 50 16.46 -3.87 0.98
C PHE A 50 15.80 -2.48 1.06
N SER A 51 15.79 -1.85 2.25
CA SER A 51 15.32 -0.46 2.39
C SER A 51 16.19 0.53 1.63
N ALA A 52 17.50 0.35 1.67
CA ALA A 52 18.44 1.16 0.88
C ALA A 52 18.23 0.96 -0.62
N ALA A 53 18.06 -0.29 -1.06
CA ALA A 53 17.78 -0.61 -2.46
C ALA A 53 16.44 -0.03 -2.94
N LEU A 54 15.39 -0.09 -2.11
CA LEU A 54 14.09 0.53 -2.40
C LEU A 54 14.24 2.05 -2.52
N PHE A 55 14.96 2.69 -1.60
CA PHE A 55 15.19 4.13 -1.61
C PHE A 55 16.00 4.56 -2.83
N LEU A 56 17.10 3.87 -3.14
CA LEU A 56 17.91 4.12 -4.32
C LEU A 56 17.12 3.86 -5.61
N GLY A 57 16.37 2.75 -5.65
CA GLY A 57 15.47 2.45 -6.76
C GLY A 57 14.42 3.53 -6.97
N SER A 58 13.83 4.04 -5.89
CA SER A 58 12.88 5.17 -5.95
C SER A 58 13.54 6.43 -6.52
N PHE A 59 14.78 6.71 -6.14
CA PHE A 59 15.53 7.86 -6.66
C PHE A 59 15.87 7.69 -8.16
N VAL A 60 16.27 6.50 -8.58
CA VAL A 60 16.53 6.20 -10.00
C VAL A 60 15.27 6.34 -10.84
N VAL A 61 14.12 5.84 -10.32
CA VAL A 61 12.82 5.98 -11.00
C VAL A 61 12.41 7.45 -11.08
N LEU A 62 12.58 8.22 -9.99
CA LEU A 62 12.34 9.65 -9.98
C LEU A 62 13.19 10.36 -11.03
N TRP A 63 14.49 10.08 -11.09
CA TRP A 63 15.41 10.65 -12.08
C TRP A 63 14.98 10.32 -13.51
N ARG A 64 14.59 9.06 -13.77
CA ARG A 64 14.11 8.64 -15.10
C ARG A 64 12.78 9.30 -15.49
N ILE A 65 11.87 9.49 -14.53
CA ILE A 65 10.59 10.18 -14.78
C ILE A 65 10.86 11.65 -15.09
N LEU A 66 11.65 12.34 -14.26
CA LEU A 66 12.01 13.74 -14.48
C LEU A 66 12.71 13.96 -15.80
N GLY A 67 13.63 13.05 -16.20
CA GLY A 67 14.34 13.14 -17.47
C GLY A 67 13.49 12.88 -18.72
N LYS A 68 12.27 12.35 -18.55
CA LYS A 68 11.31 12.14 -19.65
C LYS A 68 10.23 13.22 -19.74
N ILE A 69 10.12 14.08 -18.73
CA ILE A 69 9.18 15.19 -18.73
C ILE A 69 9.77 16.29 -19.63
N ASP A 70 9.09 16.57 -20.73
CA ASP A 70 9.36 17.75 -21.52
C ASP A 70 8.86 18.98 -20.76
N LEU A 71 9.79 19.87 -20.38
CA LEU A 71 9.48 21.07 -19.61
C LEU A 71 8.61 22.05 -20.41
N ASP A 72 8.71 22.03 -21.74
CA ASP A 72 7.90 22.87 -22.61
C ASP A 72 6.46 22.35 -22.69
N GLU A 73 6.29 21.03 -22.81
CA GLU A 73 4.95 20.39 -22.71
C GLU A 73 4.32 20.63 -21.34
N LEU A 74 5.10 20.50 -20.27
CA LEU A 74 4.64 20.74 -18.90
C LEU A 74 4.23 22.21 -18.72
N SER A 75 5.05 23.16 -19.18
CA SER A 75 4.73 24.58 -19.09
C SER A 75 3.46 24.93 -19.86
N THR A 76 3.30 24.35 -21.03
CA THR A 76 2.11 24.51 -21.88
C THR A 76 0.86 23.94 -21.20
N ALA A 77 0.96 22.74 -20.59
CA ALA A 77 -0.11 22.13 -19.81
C ALA A 77 -0.51 23.00 -18.61
N PHE A 78 0.47 23.57 -17.87
CA PHE A 78 0.18 24.49 -16.77
C PHE A 78 -0.49 25.79 -17.23
N ARG A 79 -0.06 26.33 -18.35
CA ARG A 79 -0.67 27.57 -18.92
C ARG A 79 -2.08 27.34 -19.44
N SER A 80 -2.39 26.13 -19.92
CA SER A 80 -3.74 25.77 -20.41
C SER A 80 -4.71 25.47 -19.29
N ALA A 81 -4.24 24.99 -18.13
CA ALA A 81 -5.07 24.73 -16.97
C ALA A 81 -5.31 26.00 -16.15
N SER A 82 -6.57 26.27 -15.79
CA SER A 82 -6.91 27.36 -14.91
C SER A 82 -6.41 27.11 -13.47
N LEU A 83 -6.09 28.18 -12.74
CA LEU A 83 -5.72 28.10 -11.32
C LEU A 83 -6.78 27.35 -10.49
N ARG A 84 -8.06 27.52 -10.83
CA ARG A 84 -9.18 26.82 -10.19
C ARG A 84 -9.07 25.31 -10.41
N GLN A 85 -8.78 24.83 -11.61
CA GLN A 85 -8.61 23.42 -11.92
C GLN A 85 -7.45 22.82 -11.11
N ILE A 86 -6.31 23.48 -11.07
CA ILE A 86 -5.13 23.04 -10.32
C ILE A 86 -5.45 22.99 -8.83
N THR A 87 -6.11 23.99 -8.26
CA THR A 87 -6.48 24.03 -6.85
C THR A 87 -7.43 22.88 -6.49
N ILE A 88 -8.46 22.65 -7.30
CA ILE A 88 -9.41 21.55 -7.07
C ILE A 88 -8.68 20.19 -7.20
N ALA A 89 -7.79 20.04 -8.18
CA ALA A 89 -7.00 18.84 -8.36
C ALA A 89 -6.12 18.54 -7.12
N ILE A 90 -5.48 19.56 -6.54
CA ILE A 90 -4.68 19.43 -5.31
C ILE A 90 -5.56 19.02 -4.12
N ILE A 91 -6.74 19.65 -3.96
CA ILE A 91 -7.67 19.30 -2.89
C ILE A 91 -8.16 17.85 -3.04
N LEU A 92 -8.55 17.44 -4.25
CA LEU A 92 -8.99 16.06 -4.52
C LEU A 92 -7.86 15.06 -4.30
N THR A 93 -6.62 15.40 -4.66
CA THR A 93 -5.44 14.57 -4.33
C THR A 93 -5.30 14.42 -2.82
N ALA A 94 -5.39 15.50 -2.06
CA ALA A 94 -5.30 15.45 -0.60
C ALA A 94 -6.45 14.61 0.00
N VAL A 95 -7.67 14.72 -0.52
CA VAL A 95 -8.84 13.92 -0.10
C VAL A 95 -8.59 12.44 -0.38
N SER A 96 -8.14 12.07 -1.59
CA SER A 96 -7.81 10.68 -1.93
C SER A 96 -6.76 10.11 -0.99
N TYR A 97 -5.64 10.81 -0.78
CA TYR A 97 -4.61 10.35 0.15
C TYR A 97 -5.09 10.29 1.60
N ALA A 98 -5.98 11.16 2.03
CA ALA A 98 -6.62 11.05 3.34
C ALA A 98 -7.49 9.79 3.46
N LEU A 99 -8.26 9.45 2.42
CA LEU A 99 -9.05 8.21 2.35
C LEU A 99 -8.15 6.96 2.34
N LEU A 100 -7.01 6.99 1.65
CA LEU A 100 -6.02 5.93 1.68
C LEU A 100 -5.46 5.69 3.09
N THR A 101 -5.33 6.72 3.94
CA THR A 101 -4.98 6.50 5.35
C THR A 101 -6.06 5.74 6.11
N GLY A 102 -7.31 5.90 5.69
CA GLY A 102 -8.45 5.15 6.19
C GLY A 102 -8.37 3.65 5.90
N TYR A 103 -7.78 3.25 4.76
CA TYR A 103 -7.58 1.83 4.42
C TYR A 103 -6.74 1.13 5.49
N ASP A 104 -5.57 1.69 5.82
CA ASP A 104 -4.68 1.12 6.84
C ASP A 104 -5.31 1.19 8.23
N TYR A 105 -6.02 2.27 8.56
CA TYR A 105 -6.68 2.41 9.85
C TYR A 105 -7.75 1.33 10.06
N VAL A 106 -8.61 1.10 9.05
CA VAL A 106 -9.67 0.08 9.13
C VAL A 106 -9.06 -1.32 9.15
N ALA A 107 -8.00 -1.55 8.36
CA ALA A 107 -7.29 -2.83 8.35
C ALA A 107 -6.60 -3.13 9.68
N LEU A 108 -5.94 -2.17 10.33
CA LEU A 108 -5.36 -2.33 11.66
C LEU A 108 -6.43 -2.63 12.71
N LYS A 109 -7.56 -1.92 12.66
CA LYS A 109 -8.69 -2.19 13.55
C LYS A 109 -9.25 -3.60 13.39
N GLN A 110 -9.34 -4.10 12.16
CA GLN A 110 -9.74 -5.48 11.85
C GLN A 110 -8.75 -6.50 12.43
N LEU A 111 -7.44 -6.22 12.35
CA LEU A 111 -6.38 -7.09 12.86
C LEU A 111 -6.20 -6.99 14.39
N GLY A 112 -7.01 -6.18 15.07
CA GLY A 112 -6.94 -5.98 16.52
C GLY A 112 -5.71 -5.19 16.98
N GLU A 113 -5.03 -4.49 16.06
CA GLU A 113 -3.85 -3.69 16.38
C GLU A 113 -4.23 -2.24 16.74
N ARG A 114 -3.64 -1.73 17.83
CA ARG A 114 -3.86 -0.36 18.30
C ARG A 114 -2.60 0.46 18.08
N ILE A 115 -2.59 1.17 16.94
CA ILE A 115 -1.49 2.08 16.57
C ILE A 115 -2.03 3.50 16.54
N ALA A 116 -1.23 4.46 17.01
CA ALA A 116 -1.60 5.88 16.95
C ALA A 116 -1.85 6.30 15.49
N TYR A 117 -2.96 7.01 15.24
CA TYR A 117 -3.36 7.40 13.89
C TYR A 117 -2.26 8.16 13.12
N ARG A 118 -1.43 8.96 13.80
CA ARG A 118 -0.30 9.66 13.19
C ARG A 118 0.70 8.70 12.53
N ILE A 119 0.96 7.54 13.16
CA ILE A 119 1.85 6.50 12.65
C ILE A 119 1.18 5.78 11.48
N THR A 120 -0.11 5.50 11.61
CA THR A 120 -0.92 4.88 10.54
C THR A 120 -0.98 5.79 9.31
N ALA A 121 -1.27 7.08 9.49
CA ALA A 121 -1.32 8.03 8.40
C ALA A 121 0.04 8.19 7.70
N PHE A 122 1.13 8.26 8.47
CA PHE A 122 2.49 8.30 7.92
C PHE A 122 2.82 7.04 7.11
N ALA A 123 2.56 5.86 7.68
CA ALA A 123 2.84 4.58 7.00
C ALA A 123 2.01 4.41 5.73
N SER A 124 0.73 4.72 5.80
CA SER A 124 -0.19 4.63 4.67
C SER A 124 0.19 5.61 3.56
N PHE A 125 0.30 6.90 3.87
CA PHE A 125 0.67 7.93 2.89
C PHE A 125 1.96 7.56 2.15
N THR A 126 3.03 7.24 2.89
CA THR A 126 4.32 6.91 2.29
C THR A 126 4.28 5.60 1.49
N SER A 127 3.51 4.60 1.96
CA SER A 127 3.34 3.34 1.25
C SER A 127 2.62 3.51 -0.08
N TYR A 128 1.52 4.26 -0.11
CA TYR A 128 0.75 4.46 -1.33
C TYR A 128 1.47 5.37 -2.32
N ALA A 129 2.05 6.49 -1.86
CA ALA A 129 2.80 7.39 -2.73
C ALA A 129 3.97 6.69 -3.44
N ILE A 130 4.69 5.83 -2.72
CA ILE A 130 5.78 5.03 -3.29
C ILE A 130 5.25 3.94 -4.20
N SER A 131 4.20 3.23 -3.79
CA SER A 131 3.66 2.10 -4.56
C SER A 131 3.02 2.54 -5.87
N PHE A 132 2.32 3.65 -5.89
CA PHE A 132 1.69 4.17 -7.09
C PHE A 132 2.72 4.56 -8.15
N THR A 133 3.88 5.06 -7.72
CA THR A 133 4.95 5.47 -8.63
C THR A 133 5.82 4.29 -9.07
N LEU A 134 6.22 3.41 -8.14
CA LEU A 134 7.09 2.27 -8.44
C LEU A 134 6.33 1.06 -9.02
N GLY A 135 5.04 0.97 -8.77
CA GLY A 135 4.24 -0.21 -9.08
C GLY A 135 4.39 -1.33 -8.03
N PHE A 136 3.75 -2.48 -8.29
CA PHE A 136 3.76 -3.66 -7.41
C PHE A 136 3.36 -3.35 -5.96
N PRO A 137 2.15 -2.83 -5.69
CA PRO A 137 1.75 -2.30 -4.37
C PRO A 137 1.88 -3.31 -3.22
N LEU A 138 1.70 -4.60 -3.48
CA LEU A 138 1.86 -5.65 -2.47
C LEU A 138 3.30 -5.73 -1.95
N VAL A 139 4.29 -5.55 -2.83
CA VAL A 139 5.71 -5.64 -2.47
C VAL A 139 6.21 -4.29 -1.96
N THR A 140 6.10 -3.24 -2.78
CA THR A 140 6.62 -1.91 -2.45
C THR A 140 5.91 -1.30 -1.25
N GLY A 141 4.56 -1.29 -1.26
CA GLY A 141 3.76 -0.80 -0.16
C GLY A 141 3.87 -1.65 1.10
N GLY A 142 3.90 -2.98 0.96
CA GLY A 142 4.13 -3.90 2.07
C GLY A 142 5.48 -3.67 2.76
N THR A 143 6.53 -3.37 1.99
CA THR A 143 7.87 -3.08 2.53
C THR A 143 7.92 -1.78 3.30
N VAL A 144 7.32 -0.71 2.77
CA VAL A 144 7.27 0.58 3.46
C VAL A 144 6.46 0.44 4.77
N ARG A 145 5.32 -0.26 4.73
CA ARG A 145 4.54 -0.59 5.93
C ARG A 145 5.36 -1.39 6.94
N TYR A 146 6.10 -2.40 6.49
CA TYR A 146 6.97 -3.18 7.36
C TYR A 146 8.01 -2.30 8.05
N TRP A 147 8.64 -1.40 7.33
CA TRP A 147 9.63 -0.49 7.88
C TRP A 147 9.07 0.44 8.95
N VAL A 148 7.85 0.97 8.73
CA VAL A 148 7.20 1.89 9.67
C VAL A 148 6.56 1.14 10.86
N TYR A 149 5.85 0.03 10.62
CA TYR A 149 5.09 -0.65 11.67
C TYR A 149 5.90 -1.66 12.49
N SER A 150 6.96 -2.27 11.95
CA SER A 150 7.77 -3.27 12.66
C SER A 150 8.38 -2.74 13.96
N PRO A 151 8.89 -1.47 14.04
CA PRO A 151 9.38 -0.92 15.29
C PRO A 151 8.31 -0.73 16.37
N HIS A 152 7.04 -0.73 15.99
CA HIS A 152 5.89 -0.64 16.90
C HIS A 152 5.35 -2.01 17.31
N GLY A 153 6.10 -3.08 17.07
CA GLY A 153 5.80 -4.44 17.51
C GLY A 153 4.86 -5.23 16.59
N ILE A 154 4.45 -4.69 15.44
CA ILE A 154 3.58 -5.43 14.51
C ILE A 154 4.42 -6.49 13.77
N LYS A 155 3.96 -7.74 13.85
CA LYS A 155 4.61 -8.88 13.19
C LYS A 155 4.47 -8.79 11.67
N ALA A 156 5.48 -9.27 10.92
CA ALA A 156 5.48 -9.27 9.45
C ALA A 156 4.22 -9.92 8.84
N ALA A 157 3.73 -11.02 9.41
CA ALA A 157 2.51 -11.67 8.95
C ALA A 157 1.27 -10.76 9.04
N LYS A 158 1.14 -9.96 10.11
CA LYS A 158 0.03 -8.99 10.25
C LYS A 158 0.15 -7.83 9.27
N ILE A 159 1.38 -7.40 8.97
CA ILE A 159 1.64 -6.36 7.97
C ILE A 159 1.28 -6.87 6.56
N ALA A 160 1.61 -8.12 6.25
CA ALA A 160 1.16 -8.76 5.01
C ALA A 160 -0.37 -8.83 4.93
N SER A 161 -1.04 -9.25 6.03
CA SER A 161 -2.51 -9.24 6.11
C SER A 161 -3.10 -7.86 5.90
N LEU A 162 -2.53 -6.82 6.55
CA LEU A 162 -2.92 -5.42 6.38
C LEU A 162 -2.84 -5.00 4.90
N THR A 163 -1.74 -5.34 4.23
CA THR A 163 -1.54 -4.97 2.82
C THR A 163 -2.57 -5.65 1.90
N VAL A 164 -2.91 -6.91 2.17
CA VAL A 164 -3.97 -7.62 1.43
C VAL A 164 -5.35 -7.02 1.70
N ILE A 165 -5.68 -6.72 2.96
CA ILE A 165 -6.95 -6.09 3.35
C ILE A 165 -7.10 -4.72 2.68
N ALA A 166 -6.03 -3.92 2.65
CA ALA A 166 -6.02 -2.65 1.94
C ALA A 166 -6.24 -2.82 0.43
N GLY A 167 -5.66 -3.86 -0.17
CA GLY A 167 -5.94 -4.23 -1.56
C GLY A 167 -7.40 -4.62 -1.80
N ILE A 168 -8.01 -5.40 -0.90
CA ILE A 168 -9.44 -5.74 -0.96
C ILE A 168 -10.31 -4.48 -0.90
N THR A 169 -9.98 -3.52 -0.01
CA THR A 169 -10.67 -2.23 0.11
C THR A 169 -10.67 -1.48 -1.23
N PHE A 170 -9.51 -1.41 -1.88
CA PHE A 170 -9.36 -0.78 -3.19
C PHE A 170 -10.24 -1.46 -4.26
N TRP A 171 -10.19 -2.79 -4.36
CA TRP A 171 -10.99 -3.54 -5.34
C TRP A 171 -12.49 -3.43 -5.10
N LEU A 172 -12.95 -3.42 -3.84
CA LEU A 172 -14.34 -3.18 -3.50
C LEU A 172 -14.79 -1.79 -3.95
N GLY A 173 -13.96 -0.76 -3.71
CA GLY A 173 -14.22 0.60 -4.18
C GLY A 173 -14.34 0.67 -5.70
N MET A 174 -13.36 0.12 -6.42
CA MET A 174 -13.39 0.09 -7.89
C MET A 174 -14.62 -0.65 -8.43
N SER A 175 -14.96 -1.79 -7.83
CA SER A 175 -16.10 -2.61 -8.28
C SER A 175 -17.42 -1.87 -8.13
N VAL A 176 -17.65 -1.18 -7.01
CA VAL A 176 -18.91 -0.45 -6.82
C VAL A 176 -19.01 0.76 -7.74
N VAL A 177 -17.91 1.52 -7.91
CA VAL A 177 -17.89 2.68 -8.81
C VAL A 177 -18.11 2.26 -10.26
N LEU A 178 -17.42 1.22 -10.73
CA LEU A 178 -17.60 0.68 -12.08
C LEU A 178 -19.04 0.20 -12.30
N SER A 179 -19.56 -0.63 -11.40
CA SER A 179 -20.91 -1.17 -11.52
C SER A 179 -21.96 -0.07 -11.56
N TRP A 180 -21.81 0.96 -10.71
CA TRP A 180 -22.68 2.14 -10.72
C TRP A 180 -22.65 2.85 -12.06
N SER A 181 -21.46 3.18 -12.57
CA SER A 181 -21.31 3.88 -13.86
C SER A 181 -21.87 3.06 -15.02
N LEU A 182 -21.63 1.75 -15.06
CA LEU A 182 -22.12 0.86 -16.11
C LEU A 182 -23.66 0.72 -16.11
N VAL A 183 -24.31 0.82 -14.95
CA VAL A 183 -25.77 0.71 -14.87
C VAL A 183 -26.44 2.05 -15.17
N ARG A 184 -25.93 3.15 -14.59
CA ARG A 184 -26.57 4.46 -14.68
C ARG A 184 -26.31 5.18 -16.02
N HIS A 185 -25.12 5.03 -16.56
CA HIS A 185 -24.64 5.69 -17.77
C HIS A 185 -24.30 4.70 -18.88
N ALA A 186 -25.03 3.57 -18.94
CA ALA A 186 -24.79 2.49 -19.89
C ALA A 186 -24.77 2.95 -21.35
N ALA A 187 -25.67 3.87 -21.71
CA ALA A 187 -25.75 4.38 -23.08
C ALA A 187 -24.47 5.12 -23.50
N GLU A 188 -23.98 6.03 -22.65
CA GLU A 188 -22.75 6.78 -22.91
C GLU A 188 -21.52 5.88 -22.88
N VAL A 189 -21.42 5.01 -21.86
CA VAL A 189 -20.29 4.08 -21.71
C VAL A 189 -20.26 3.09 -22.88
N SER A 190 -21.39 2.56 -23.35
CA SER A 190 -21.44 1.63 -24.47
C SER A 190 -20.93 2.25 -25.78
N VAL A 191 -21.19 3.54 -25.99
CA VAL A 191 -20.67 4.28 -27.14
C VAL A 191 -19.14 4.45 -27.04
N LEU A 192 -18.63 4.84 -25.87
CA LEU A 192 -17.19 5.00 -25.65
C LEU A 192 -16.43 3.68 -25.73
N ALA A 193 -16.97 2.63 -25.13
CA ALA A 193 -16.36 1.30 -25.14
C ALA A 193 -16.59 0.51 -26.45
N LYS A 194 -17.40 1.06 -27.37
CA LYS A 194 -17.81 0.38 -28.62
C LYS A 194 -18.44 -1.00 -28.35
N THR A 195 -19.23 -1.08 -27.26
CA THR A 195 -19.94 -2.29 -26.83
C THR A 195 -21.45 -2.14 -27.01
N GLY A 196 -22.19 -3.26 -26.97
CA GLY A 196 -23.65 -3.19 -26.96
C GLY A 196 -24.19 -2.68 -25.63
N LEU A 197 -25.28 -1.89 -25.69
CA LEU A 197 -25.96 -1.35 -24.49
C LEU A 197 -26.30 -2.46 -23.49
N SER A 198 -26.89 -3.55 -23.96
CA SER A 198 -27.29 -4.69 -23.13
C SER A 198 -26.09 -5.35 -22.41
N LEU A 199 -24.96 -5.49 -23.10
CA LEU A 199 -23.73 -6.05 -22.53
C LEU A 199 -23.18 -5.13 -21.44
N THR A 200 -23.18 -3.83 -21.67
CA THR A 200 -22.72 -2.84 -20.70
C THR A 200 -23.58 -2.87 -19.43
N GLN A 201 -24.91 -2.87 -19.58
CA GLN A 201 -25.83 -2.98 -18.43
C GLN A 201 -25.68 -4.31 -17.69
N LEU A 202 -25.61 -5.43 -18.42
CA LEU A 202 -25.44 -6.75 -17.83
C LEU A 202 -24.14 -6.84 -17.01
N THR A 203 -23.05 -6.29 -17.52
CA THR A 203 -21.77 -6.25 -16.79
C THR A 203 -21.89 -5.44 -15.50
N GLY A 204 -22.56 -4.29 -15.51
CA GLY A 204 -22.81 -3.49 -14.32
C GLY A 204 -23.67 -4.22 -13.28
N VAL A 205 -24.76 -4.86 -13.74
CA VAL A 205 -25.65 -5.66 -12.86
C VAL A 205 -24.90 -6.87 -12.29
N ALA A 206 -24.11 -7.56 -13.10
CA ALA A 206 -23.27 -8.68 -12.65
C ALA A 206 -22.25 -8.22 -11.59
N GLY A 207 -21.67 -7.03 -11.73
CA GLY A 207 -20.80 -6.44 -10.73
C GLY A 207 -21.52 -6.20 -9.38
N PHE A 208 -22.73 -5.63 -9.41
CA PHE A 208 -23.55 -5.50 -8.18
C PHE A 208 -23.94 -6.86 -7.59
N ALA A 209 -24.30 -7.83 -8.43
CA ALA A 209 -24.60 -9.18 -7.96
C ALA A 209 -23.39 -9.84 -7.27
N ALA A 210 -22.19 -9.66 -7.83
CA ALA A 210 -20.95 -10.14 -7.21
C ALA A 210 -20.67 -9.46 -5.87
N LEU A 211 -20.86 -8.14 -5.78
CA LEU A 211 -20.75 -7.40 -4.51
C LEU A 211 -21.79 -7.89 -3.48
N ALA A 212 -23.05 -8.08 -3.88
CA ALA A 212 -24.08 -8.62 -3.01
C ALA A 212 -23.73 -10.04 -2.53
N ALA A 213 -23.27 -10.91 -3.42
CA ALA A 213 -22.81 -12.25 -3.09
C ALA A 213 -21.63 -12.23 -2.09
N TYR A 214 -20.67 -11.31 -2.27
CA TYR A 214 -19.58 -11.09 -1.31
C TYR A 214 -20.12 -10.71 0.08
N PHE A 215 -21.06 -9.73 0.15
CA PHE A 215 -21.63 -9.31 1.43
C PHE A 215 -22.43 -10.42 2.10
N ILE A 216 -23.27 -11.16 1.34
CA ILE A 216 -24.01 -12.30 1.84
C ILE A 216 -23.05 -13.35 2.41
N TRP A 217 -21.98 -13.67 1.69
CA TRP A 217 -20.96 -14.62 2.13
C TRP A 217 -20.26 -14.19 3.42
N VAL A 218 -19.89 -12.90 3.53
CA VAL A 218 -19.26 -12.34 4.75
C VAL A 218 -20.22 -12.35 5.95
N ILE A 219 -21.52 -12.08 5.72
CA ILE A 219 -22.54 -12.09 6.78
C ILE A 219 -22.76 -13.52 7.31
N TRP A 220 -22.85 -14.50 6.41
CA TRP A 220 -23.25 -15.87 6.80
C TRP A 220 -22.10 -16.70 7.35
N LYS A 221 -20.90 -16.56 6.84
CA LYS A 221 -19.80 -17.50 7.14
C LYS A 221 -18.68 -16.93 8.00
N HIS A 222 -18.60 -15.62 8.25
CA HIS A 222 -17.46 -15.00 8.93
C HIS A 222 -16.12 -15.63 8.47
N PRO A 223 -15.82 -15.60 7.17
CA PRO A 223 -14.87 -16.52 6.60
C PRO A 223 -13.44 -16.21 7.04
N VAL A 224 -12.75 -17.27 7.47
CA VAL A 224 -11.29 -17.26 7.66
C VAL A 224 -10.69 -17.92 6.42
N VAL A 225 -9.94 -17.14 5.65
CA VAL A 225 -9.22 -17.66 4.48
C VAL A 225 -7.90 -18.24 4.94
N ASN A 226 -7.74 -19.55 4.80
CA ASN A 226 -6.52 -20.27 5.11
C ASN A 226 -5.74 -20.53 3.81
N VAL A 227 -4.59 -19.86 3.63
CA VAL A 227 -3.70 -20.11 2.49
C VAL A 227 -2.35 -20.55 3.03
N ARG A 228 -1.97 -21.80 2.79
CA ARG A 228 -0.65 -22.36 3.18
C ARG A 228 -0.26 -22.07 4.64
N GLY A 229 -1.22 -22.22 5.58
CA GLY A 229 -0.99 -21.97 7.00
C GLY A 229 -1.11 -20.51 7.45
N TRP A 230 -1.34 -19.59 6.53
CA TRP A 230 -1.64 -18.21 6.84
C TRP A 230 -3.15 -18.01 6.97
N ARG A 231 -3.59 -17.52 8.13
CA ARG A 231 -5.00 -17.26 8.44
C ARG A 231 -5.30 -15.79 8.26
N LEU A 232 -6.13 -15.46 7.27
CA LEU A 232 -6.68 -14.13 7.07
C LEU A 232 -8.16 -14.15 7.48
N GLU A 233 -8.48 -13.46 8.55
CA GLU A 233 -9.86 -13.24 8.95
C GLU A 233 -10.45 -12.12 8.08
N LEU A 234 -11.50 -12.42 7.33
CA LEU A 234 -12.20 -11.39 6.56
C LEU A 234 -12.98 -10.46 7.49
N PRO A 235 -13.14 -9.17 7.13
CA PRO A 235 -13.81 -8.20 7.98
C PRO A 235 -15.29 -8.56 8.18
N ARG A 236 -15.84 -8.18 9.33
CA ARG A 236 -17.30 -8.23 9.54
C ARG A 236 -18.01 -7.33 8.52
N ALA A 237 -19.25 -7.62 8.16
CA ALA A 237 -20.03 -6.91 7.15
C ALA A 237 -20.00 -5.37 7.31
N ARG A 238 -20.09 -4.87 8.55
CA ARG A 238 -19.98 -3.42 8.84
C ARG A 238 -18.62 -2.84 8.41
N LEU A 239 -17.52 -3.55 8.68
CA LEU A 239 -16.19 -3.10 8.28
C LEU A 239 -16.01 -3.19 6.76
N SER A 240 -16.51 -4.26 6.12
CA SER A 240 -16.51 -4.39 4.65
C SER A 240 -17.28 -3.25 3.99
N PHE A 241 -18.42 -2.84 4.56
CA PHE A 241 -19.18 -1.72 4.04
C PHE A 241 -18.43 -0.39 4.17
N ILE A 242 -17.79 -0.14 5.32
CA ILE A 242 -16.94 1.04 5.52
C ILE A 242 -15.75 1.02 4.54
N GLN A 243 -15.11 -0.14 4.34
CA GLN A 243 -14.05 -0.31 3.36
C GLN A 243 -14.51 0.01 1.94
N MET A 244 -15.69 -0.48 1.55
CA MET A 244 -16.28 -0.19 0.24
C MET A 244 -16.54 1.31 0.04
N LEU A 245 -17.09 1.99 1.06
CA LEU A 245 -17.34 3.43 0.98
C LEU A 245 -16.06 4.27 0.90
N ILE A 246 -15.05 3.93 1.73
CA ILE A 246 -13.75 4.60 1.70
C ILE A 246 -13.07 4.34 0.35
N GLY A 247 -13.13 3.10 -0.15
CA GLY A 247 -12.58 2.73 -1.45
C GLY A 247 -13.26 3.44 -2.62
N ALA A 248 -14.59 3.50 -2.61
CA ALA A 248 -15.35 4.24 -3.62
C ALA A 248 -15.03 5.74 -3.60
N GLY A 249 -14.97 6.33 -2.41
CA GLY A 249 -14.61 7.74 -2.23
C GLY A 249 -13.20 8.05 -2.74
N ASP A 250 -12.23 7.18 -2.45
CA ASP A 250 -10.86 7.31 -2.95
C ASP A 250 -10.81 7.25 -4.48
N VAL A 251 -11.44 6.24 -5.09
CA VAL A 251 -11.50 6.10 -6.56
C VAL A 251 -12.18 7.31 -7.20
N CYS A 252 -13.28 7.79 -6.61
CA CYS A 252 -13.95 9.02 -7.08
C CYS A 252 -13.02 10.24 -6.93
N ALA A 253 -12.35 10.43 -5.80
CA ALA A 253 -11.46 11.56 -5.62
C ALA A 253 -10.29 11.52 -6.63
N ALA A 254 -9.67 10.36 -6.82
CA ALA A 254 -8.57 10.16 -7.77
C ALA A 254 -9.01 10.40 -9.23
N ALA A 255 -10.15 9.86 -9.64
CA ALA A 255 -10.74 10.13 -10.95
C ALA A 255 -11.09 11.61 -11.12
N GLY A 256 -11.60 12.24 -10.06
CA GLY A 256 -11.92 13.68 -10.04
C GLY A 256 -10.71 14.56 -10.29
N VAL A 257 -9.50 14.17 -9.83
CA VAL A 257 -8.27 14.90 -10.15
C VAL A 257 -8.07 15.00 -11.66
N LEU A 258 -8.13 13.87 -12.36
CA LEU A 258 -7.94 13.86 -13.81
C LEU A 258 -9.10 14.55 -14.53
N PHE A 259 -10.35 14.30 -14.11
CA PHE A 259 -11.53 14.89 -14.72
C PHE A 259 -11.53 16.41 -14.73
N VAL A 260 -11.16 17.02 -13.61
CA VAL A 260 -11.10 18.50 -13.48
C VAL A 260 -10.00 19.09 -14.35
N LEU A 261 -8.94 18.34 -14.62
CA LEU A 261 -7.81 18.78 -15.47
C LEU A 261 -8.11 18.63 -16.97
N LEU A 262 -9.15 17.90 -17.37
CA LEU A 262 -9.54 17.78 -18.78
C LEU A 262 -9.89 19.16 -19.38
N PRO A 263 -9.73 19.34 -20.69
CA PRO A 263 -10.13 20.57 -21.40
C PRO A 263 -11.59 20.91 -21.13
N GLY A 264 -11.90 22.19 -20.92
CA GLY A 264 -13.27 22.63 -20.65
C GLY A 264 -14.22 22.39 -21.84
N GLY A 265 -15.54 22.26 -21.55
CA GLY A 265 -16.58 22.13 -22.58
C GLY A 265 -16.70 20.75 -23.23
N HIS A 266 -16.13 19.72 -22.64
CA HIS A 266 -16.13 18.35 -23.21
C HIS A 266 -17.49 17.64 -23.19
N GLY A 267 -18.49 18.15 -22.44
CA GLY A 267 -19.85 17.55 -22.37
C GLY A 267 -19.92 16.13 -21.79
N LEU A 268 -18.79 15.58 -21.30
CA LEU A 268 -18.72 14.27 -20.68
C LEU A 268 -19.22 14.34 -19.24
N SER A 269 -20.12 13.44 -18.84
CA SER A 269 -20.54 13.34 -17.45
C SER A 269 -19.42 12.74 -16.59
N TYR A 270 -19.35 13.17 -15.34
CA TYR A 270 -18.35 12.64 -14.41
C TYR A 270 -18.52 11.13 -14.17
N GLU A 271 -19.76 10.68 -14.08
CA GLU A 271 -20.09 9.27 -13.87
C GLU A 271 -19.65 8.39 -15.06
N THR A 272 -19.78 8.88 -16.28
CA THR A 272 -19.27 8.19 -17.48
C THR A 272 -17.75 8.12 -17.47
N PHE A 273 -17.11 9.25 -17.08
CA PHE A 273 -15.66 9.29 -16.94
C PHE A 273 -15.14 8.32 -15.87
N LEU A 274 -15.89 8.11 -14.76
CA LEU A 274 -15.53 7.13 -13.74
C LEU A 274 -15.36 5.72 -14.31
N ALA A 275 -16.25 5.28 -15.23
CA ALA A 275 -16.09 3.98 -15.87
C ALA A 275 -14.79 3.91 -16.67
N VAL A 276 -14.50 4.93 -17.49
CA VAL A 276 -13.28 5.04 -18.27
C VAL A 276 -12.04 4.99 -17.37
N TYR A 277 -12.06 5.78 -16.30
CA TYR A 277 -10.97 5.86 -15.34
C TYR A 277 -10.69 4.50 -14.65
N VAL A 278 -11.75 3.84 -14.17
CA VAL A 278 -11.61 2.53 -13.51
C VAL A 278 -11.07 1.48 -14.48
N VAL A 279 -11.59 1.42 -15.71
CA VAL A 279 -11.07 0.51 -16.73
C VAL A 279 -9.61 0.80 -17.04
N ALA A 280 -9.23 2.07 -17.20
CA ALA A 280 -7.84 2.48 -17.42
C ALA A 280 -6.92 2.05 -16.26
N CYS A 281 -7.37 2.21 -15.01
CA CYS A 281 -6.64 1.73 -13.83
C CYS A 281 -6.49 0.21 -13.84
N MET A 282 -7.58 -0.54 -14.12
CA MET A 282 -7.54 -2.01 -14.16
C MET A 282 -6.56 -2.52 -15.23
N LEU A 283 -6.60 -1.94 -16.43
CA LEU A 283 -5.66 -2.29 -17.51
C LEU A 283 -4.22 -1.89 -17.16
N GLY A 284 -4.03 -0.72 -16.54
CA GLY A 284 -2.73 -0.27 -16.04
C GLY A 284 -2.14 -1.24 -15.00
N ILE A 285 -2.95 -1.72 -14.05
CA ILE A 285 -2.53 -2.72 -13.06
C ILE A 285 -2.25 -4.07 -13.74
N ALA A 286 -3.12 -4.51 -14.63
CA ALA A 286 -2.98 -5.78 -15.35
C ALA A 286 -1.74 -5.82 -16.27
N SER A 287 -1.30 -4.69 -16.78
CA SER A 287 -0.09 -4.58 -17.61
C SER A 287 1.20 -4.81 -16.84
N HIS A 288 1.17 -4.77 -15.50
CA HIS A 288 2.33 -4.81 -14.62
C HIS A 288 3.39 -3.72 -14.92
N ALA A 289 3.04 -2.72 -15.72
CA ALA A 289 3.92 -1.59 -15.98
C ALA A 289 4.08 -0.73 -14.71
N PRO A 290 5.29 -0.25 -14.39
CA PRO A 290 5.50 0.63 -13.25
C PRO A 290 4.57 1.85 -13.32
N GLY A 291 3.74 2.04 -12.29
CA GLY A 291 2.74 3.11 -12.26
C GLY A 291 1.68 3.05 -13.38
N GLY A 292 1.54 1.91 -14.08
CA GLY A 292 0.62 1.75 -15.22
C GLY A 292 0.97 2.62 -16.44
N ILE A 293 2.22 3.14 -16.51
CA ILE A 293 2.65 4.08 -17.54
C ILE A 293 2.47 3.50 -18.94
N GLY A 294 1.90 4.29 -19.82
CA GLY A 294 1.60 3.96 -21.21
C GLY A 294 0.23 3.34 -21.39
N VAL A 295 -0.13 2.32 -20.62
CA VAL A 295 -1.42 1.61 -20.76
C VAL A 295 -2.58 2.45 -20.23
N PHE A 296 -2.41 3.09 -19.07
CA PHE A 296 -3.41 3.99 -18.49
C PHE A 296 -3.67 5.17 -19.42
N GLU A 297 -2.62 5.85 -19.89
CA GLU A 297 -2.72 6.98 -20.81
C GLU A 297 -3.35 6.60 -22.14
N ALA A 298 -2.90 5.49 -22.73
CA ALA A 298 -3.45 5.01 -24.00
C ALA A 298 -4.95 4.70 -23.87
N THR A 299 -5.37 4.09 -22.76
CA THR A 299 -6.79 3.78 -22.52
C THR A 299 -7.63 5.06 -22.41
N ILE A 300 -7.15 6.06 -21.68
CA ILE A 300 -7.83 7.36 -21.55
C ILE A 300 -7.91 8.05 -22.92
N LEU A 301 -6.81 8.10 -23.68
CA LEU A 301 -6.77 8.73 -25.01
C LEU A 301 -7.71 8.04 -26.00
N ILE A 302 -7.76 6.70 -26.02
CA ILE A 302 -8.66 5.95 -26.88
C ILE A 302 -10.12 6.18 -26.52
N ALA A 303 -10.44 6.20 -25.20
CA ALA A 303 -11.80 6.42 -24.74
C ALA A 303 -12.27 7.87 -24.96
N LEU A 304 -11.35 8.83 -24.97
CA LEU A 304 -11.62 10.26 -25.14
C LEU A 304 -11.18 10.78 -26.52
N ASP A 305 -11.26 9.94 -27.56
CA ASP A 305 -10.82 10.25 -28.93
C ASP A 305 -11.52 11.48 -29.56
N ARG A 306 -12.67 11.85 -29.00
CA ARG A 306 -13.44 13.06 -29.41
C ARG A 306 -12.88 14.37 -28.86
N LEU A 307 -12.00 14.30 -27.86
CA LEU A 307 -11.38 15.49 -27.27
C LEU A 307 -10.04 15.84 -27.96
N PRO A 308 -9.62 17.11 -27.93
CA PRO A 308 -8.32 17.49 -28.46
C PRO A 308 -7.19 16.70 -27.78
N THR A 309 -6.45 15.90 -28.53
CA THR A 309 -5.41 14.99 -28.01
C THR A 309 -4.38 15.72 -27.16
N GLY A 310 -3.91 16.90 -27.59
CA GLY A 310 -2.95 17.73 -26.83
C GLY A 310 -3.50 18.17 -25.47
N GLY A 311 -4.80 18.49 -25.41
CA GLY A 311 -5.44 18.86 -24.13
C GLY A 311 -5.56 17.68 -23.17
N VAL A 312 -5.90 16.47 -23.68
CA VAL A 312 -5.96 15.27 -22.85
C VAL A 312 -4.57 14.84 -22.39
N LEU A 313 -3.54 14.93 -23.25
CA LEU A 313 -2.15 14.68 -22.86
C LEU A 313 -1.68 15.62 -21.77
N GLY A 314 -1.97 16.93 -21.90
CA GLY A 314 -1.66 17.92 -20.88
C GLY A 314 -2.34 17.60 -19.54
N ALA A 315 -3.61 17.21 -19.56
CA ALA A 315 -4.34 16.78 -18.35
C ALA A 315 -3.71 15.53 -17.70
N LEU A 316 -3.32 14.53 -18.50
CA LEU A 316 -2.64 13.34 -18.04
C LEU A 316 -1.27 13.66 -17.42
N LEU A 317 -0.52 14.57 -18.01
CA LEU A 317 0.78 15.01 -17.50
C LEU A 317 0.62 15.73 -16.15
N LEU A 318 -0.33 16.66 -16.04
CA LEU A 318 -0.65 17.33 -14.77
C LEU A 318 -1.15 16.35 -13.71
N PHE A 319 -1.98 15.39 -14.10
CA PHE A 319 -2.44 14.33 -13.21
C PHE A 319 -1.25 13.50 -12.67
N ARG A 320 -0.31 13.09 -13.52
CA ARG A 320 0.91 12.40 -13.09
C ARG A 320 1.75 13.23 -12.13
N LEU A 321 1.86 14.51 -12.40
CA LEU A 321 2.60 15.42 -11.53
C LEU A 321 1.92 15.55 -10.16
N LEU A 322 0.62 15.93 -10.13
CA LEU A 322 -0.09 16.29 -8.91
C LEU A 322 -0.48 15.08 -8.06
N TYR A 323 -0.87 13.98 -8.69
CA TYR A 323 -1.38 12.81 -7.99
C TYR A 323 -0.31 11.75 -7.67
N TYR A 324 0.77 11.65 -8.49
CA TYR A 324 1.83 10.66 -8.31
C TYR A 324 3.13 11.29 -7.84
N LEU A 325 3.68 12.22 -8.62
CA LEU A 325 5.05 12.71 -8.41
C LEU A 325 5.17 13.59 -7.16
N VAL A 326 4.27 14.53 -6.95
CA VAL A 326 4.30 15.43 -5.78
C VAL A 326 4.15 14.63 -4.47
N PRO A 327 3.14 13.75 -4.29
CA PRO A 327 3.07 12.90 -3.10
C PRO A 327 4.28 11.98 -2.93
N PHE A 328 4.84 11.47 -4.02
CA PHE A 328 6.03 10.62 -3.98
C PHE A 328 7.25 11.36 -3.43
N VAL A 329 7.52 12.57 -3.91
CA VAL A 329 8.63 13.40 -3.41
C VAL A 329 8.43 13.75 -1.93
N ILE A 330 7.19 14.11 -1.55
CA ILE A 330 6.84 14.37 -0.14
C ILE A 330 7.07 13.12 0.71
N ALA A 331 6.64 11.94 0.23
CA ALA A 331 6.83 10.68 0.94
C ALA A 331 8.31 10.34 1.15
N LEU A 332 9.15 10.54 0.12
CA LEU A 332 10.61 10.34 0.24
C LEU A 332 11.24 11.29 1.26
N ALA A 333 10.86 12.56 1.23
CA ALA A 333 11.34 13.55 2.20
C ALA A 333 10.91 13.19 3.63
N MET A 334 9.65 12.79 3.82
CA MET A 334 9.12 12.34 5.12
C MET A 334 9.87 11.10 5.65
N LEU A 335 10.14 10.12 4.80
CA LEU A 335 10.88 8.91 5.18
C LEU A 335 12.34 9.24 5.51
N PHE A 336 12.98 10.10 4.75
CA PHE A 336 14.35 10.56 5.02
C PHE A 336 14.45 11.26 6.40
N VAL A 337 13.54 12.19 6.67
CA VAL A 337 13.49 12.89 7.98
C VAL A 337 13.21 11.89 9.12
N HIS A 338 12.29 10.95 8.92
CA HIS A 338 11.97 9.92 9.91
C HIS A 338 13.18 9.06 10.25
N GLU A 339 13.90 8.57 9.24
CA GLU A 339 15.07 7.71 9.46
C GLU A 339 16.23 8.48 10.10
N THR A 340 16.47 9.73 9.68
CA THR A 340 17.52 10.57 10.26
C THR A 340 17.23 10.83 11.75
N ARG A 341 16.01 11.21 12.12
CA ARG A 341 15.62 11.40 13.52
C ARG A 341 15.79 10.12 14.34
N ARG A 342 15.42 8.97 13.75
CA ARG A 342 15.55 7.67 14.40
C ARG A 342 17.01 7.29 14.66
N ARG A 343 17.92 7.60 13.73
CA ARG A 343 19.38 7.37 13.89
C ARG A 343 19.98 8.27 14.95
N VAL A 344 19.64 9.55 14.94
CA VAL A 344 20.09 10.53 15.94
C VAL A 344 19.63 10.11 17.34
N ASN A 345 18.35 9.77 17.52
CA ASN A 345 17.82 9.33 18.81
C ASN A 345 18.51 8.05 19.33
N ARG A 346 18.85 7.11 18.45
CA ARG A 346 19.60 5.89 18.82
C ARG A 346 21.06 6.21 19.18
N ALA A 347 21.69 7.14 18.50
CA ALA A 347 23.05 7.59 18.82
C ALA A 347 23.09 8.27 20.21
N ASN A 348 22.15 9.17 20.46
CA ASN A 348 22.03 9.87 21.76
C ASN A 348 21.73 8.89 22.90
N ALA A 349 20.85 7.91 22.69
CA ALA A 349 20.56 6.88 23.69
C ALA A 349 21.77 5.97 24.00
N ARG A 350 22.65 5.74 23.03
CA ARG A 350 23.92 5.01 23.23
C ARG A 350 24.97 5.87 23.95
N ALA A 351 25.00 7.17 23.67
CA ALA A 351 25.93 8.11 24.34
C ALA A 351 25.55 8.40 25.78
N ALA A 352 24.27 8.29 26.15
CA ALA A 352 23.78 8.53 27.50
C ALA A 352 24.13 7.41 28.53
N GLY A 353 24.69 6.25 28.09
CA GLY A 353 25.14 5.15 28.95
C GLY A 353 24.02 4.44 29.75
N PRO A 354 24.28 3.25 30.33
CA PRO A 354 23.29 2.53 31.14
C PRO A 354 23.13 3.11 32.57
N ASP A 355 23.92 4.11 32.99
CA ASP A 355 24.02 4.58 34.39
C ASP A 355 23.18 5.82 34.74
N SER A 356 22.20 6.21 33.88
CA SER A 356 21.35 7.39 34.17
C SER A 356 19.92 7.01 34.57
N LYS A 357 19.75 5.90 35.35
CA LYS A 357 18.49 5.58 36.00
C LYS A 357 18.68 5.25 37.47
#